data_fbe37d2e4f65700e059f5fac0088a790
#
_entry.id   fbe37d2e4f65700e059f5fac0088a790
#
_cell.length_a   1.000
_cell.length_b   1.000
_cell.length_c   1.000
_cell.angle_alpha   90.00
_cell.angle_beta   90.00
_cell.angle_gamma   90.00
#
_symmetry.space_group_name_H-M   'P 1'
#
loop_
_entity.id
_entity.type
_entity.pdbx_description
1 polymer ?
#
loop_
_entity_poly.entity_id
_entity_poly.type
_entity_poly.pdbx_seq_one_letter_code
_entity_poly.pdbx_strand_id
1 'polypeptide(L)'
;ISGCAKRVQAADLSRGITPVKVEGKAADEKYSAAQMNFALKLFEKTFEEKGKENLLVSPVSVTLALAMTSNGSDGETKKQFETLLGSGMDTDELNAYLYTFLQSLSNENADKLKIANSIWFNTEHHSFEADRTFLQKNADWYSASLYGSDFGAQTVKDINAWVSDKTDKMIDRI
;
A
#
# COMPACT_ATOMS: atom_id res chain seq x y z
N ILE A 1 27.33 20.64 9.79
CA ILE A 1 27.56 19.44 8.96
C ILE A 1 26.21 19.15 8.30
N SER A 2 26.11 19.59 7.02
CA SER A 2 24.91 19.36 6.21
C SER A 2 24.87 17.87 5.84
N GLY A 3 24.03 17.10 6.53
CA GLY A 3 23.75 15.72 6.14
C GLY A 3 22.99 15.75 4.82
N CYS A 4 23.62 15.34 3.71
CA CYS A 4 22.89 15.07 2.48
C CYS A 4 21.84 14.01 2.78
N ALA A 5 20.57 14.42 2.84
CA ALA A 5 19.46 13.48 2.84
C ALA A 5 19.58 12.62 1.58
N LYS A 6 19.65 11.30 1.74
CA LYS A 6 19.65 10.36 0.62
C LYS A 6 18.33 10.57 -0.12
N ARG A 7 18.40 11.11 -1.33
CA ARG A 7 17.23 11.40 -2.15
C ARG A 7 16.96 10.20 -3.04
N VAL A 8 15.70 9.81 -3.18
CA VAL A 8 15.22 8.80 -4.14
C VAL A 8 15.60 9.28 -5.56
N GLN A 9 16.27 8.43 -6.34
CA GLN A 9 16.69 8.71 -7.72
C GLN A 9 15.74 8.04 -8.74
N ALA A 10 14.95 7.07 -8.32
CA ALA A 10 13.94 6.44 -9.15
C ALA A 10 13.01 7.48 -9.80
N ALA A 11 12.50 7.19 -10.99
CA ALA A 11 11.57 8.05 -11.70
C ALA A 11 10.28 8.19 -10.91
N ASP A 12 9.92 9.42 -10.54
CA ASP A 12 8.64 9.72 -9.90
C ASP A 12 7.52 9.68 -10.96
N LEU A 13 6.67 8.66 -10.89
CA LEU A 13 5.54 8.45 -11.78
C LEU A 13 4.29 9.26 -11.36
N SER A 14 4.35 9.93 -10.19
CA SER A 14 3.26 10.81 -9.73
C SER A 14 3.24 12.15 -10.46
N ARG A 15 4.19 12.42 -11.33
CA ARG A 15 4.26 13.69 -12.07
C ARG A 15 2.99 13.90 -12.92
N GLY A 16 2.30 15.01 -12.65
CA GLY A 16 1.02 15.34 -13.31
C GLY A 16 -0.18 14.55 -12.75
N ILE A 17 0.00 13.83 -11.65
CA ILE A 17 -1.06 13.30 -10.81
C ILE A 17 -1.26 14.30 -9.66
N THR A 18 -2.46 14.85 -9.56
CA THR A 18 -2.87 15.68 -8.43
C THR A 18 -3.93 14.91 -7.67
N PRO A 19 -3.67 14.47 -6.42
CA PRO A 19 -4.67 13.79 -5.64
C PRO A 19 -5.93 14.63 -5.51
N VAL A 20 -7.09 14.00 -5.74
CA VAL A 20 -8.38 14.63 -5.54
C VAL A 20 -8.98 14.18 -4.20
N LYS A 21 -9.84 15.03 -3.64
CA LYS A 21 -10.57 14.66 -2.43
C LYS A 21 -11.56 13.56 -2.77
N VAL A 22 -11.44 12.43 -2.10
CA VAL A 22 -12.37 11.31 -2.21
C VAL A 22 -13.33 11.27 -1.02
N GLU A 23 -14.48 10.64 -1.20
CA GLU A 23 -15.46 10.43 -0.15
C GLU A 23 -15.25 9.04 0.47
N GLY A 24 -14.91 9.02 1.75
CA GLY A 24 -14.76 7.80 2.50
C GLY A 24 -16.09 7.24 2.98
N LYS A 25 -16.07 5.98 3.42
CA LYS A 25 -17.22 5.27 3.96
C LYS A 25 -16.93 4.81 5.39
N ALA A 26 -17.84 5.08 6.33
CA ALA A 26 -17.71 4.62 7.70
C ALA A 26 -17.85 3.10 7.77
N ALA A 27 -17.00 2.45 8.59
CA ALA A 27 -17.02 1.01 8.78
C ALA A 27 -18.41 0.53 9.22
N ASP A 28 -18.89 -0.53 8.58
CA ASP A 28 -20.08 -1.26 8.94
C ASP A 28 -19.74 -2.71 9.35
N GLU A 29 -20.77 -3.49 9.71
CA GLU A 29 -20.59 -4.87 10.12
C GLU A 29 -20.01 -5.75 8.99
N LYS A 30 -20.45 -5.53 7.75
CA LYS A 30 -19.97 -6.29 6.58
C LYS A 30 -18.48 -6.07 6.35
N TYR A 31 -18.04 -4.82 6.35
CA TYR A 31 -16.63 -4.47 6.22
C TYR A 31 -15.81 -5.03 7.38
N SER A 32 -16.27 -4.82 8.63
CA SER A 32 -15.57 -5.28 9.82
C SER A 32 -15.40 -6.80 9.83
N ALA A 33 -16.45 -7.55 9.47
CA ALA A 33 -16.39 -9.00 9.36
C ALA A 33 -15.44 -9.47 8.24
N ALA A 34 -15.40 -8.79 7.08
CA ALA A 34 -14.51 -9.10 5.99
C ALA A 34 -13.04 -8.91 6.41
N GLN A 35 -12.71 -7.78 7.05
CA GLN A 35 -11.35 -7.51 7.52
C GLN A 35 -10.90 -8.48 8.62
N MET A 36 -11.79 -8.83 9.55
CA MET A 36 -11.49 -9.83 10.58
C MET A 36 -11.23 -11.20 9.96
N ASN A 37 -12.06 -11.63 9.02
CA ASN A 37 -11.90 -12.92 8.32
C ASN A 37 -10.57 -12.97 7.55
N PHE A 38 -10.22 -11.90 6.84
CA PHE A 38 -8.94 -11.80 6.15
C PHE A 38 -7.76 -11.89 7.14
N ALA A 39 -7.82 -11.13 8.24
CA ALA A 39 -6.77 -11.10 9.24
C ALA A 39 -6.54 -12.47 9.89
N LEU A 40 -7.61 -13.17 10.23
CA LEU A 40 -7.53 -14.51 10.82
C LEU A 40 -6.95 -15.54 9.83
N LYS A 41 -7.40 -15.52 8.59
CA LYS A 41 -6.86 -16.42 7.54
C LYS A 41 -5.39 -16.13 7.24
N LEU A 42 -5.00 -14.86 7.18
CA LEU A 42 -3.60 -14.46 6.98
C LEU A 42 -2.73 -14.97 8.12
N PHE A 43 -3.18 -14.79 9.37
CA PHE A 43 -2.47 -15.28 10.55
C PHE A 43 -2.35 -16.81 10.54
N GLU A 44 -3.46 -17.52 10.29
CA GLU A 44 -3.50 -18.98 10.21
C GLU A 44 -2.50 -19.51 9.18
N LYS A 45 -2.54 -18.99 7.95
CA LYS A 45 -1.62 -19.41 6.88
C LYS A 45 -0.16 -19.11 7.19
N THR A 46 0.12 -17.95 7.76
CA THR A 46 1.49 -17.60 8.15
C THR A 46 1.98 -18.48 9.29
N PHE A 47 1.11 -18.82 10.24
CA PHE A 47 1.43 -19.73 11.35
C PHE A 47 1.68 -21.16 10.86
N GLU A 48 0.88 -21.66 9.92
CA GLU A 48 1.09 -22.98 9.30
C GLU A 48 2.47 -23.08 8.62
N GLU A 49 2.92 -22.01 7.96
CA GLU A 49 4.22 -21.96 7.28
C GLU A 49 5.42 -21.82 8.24
N LYS A 50 5.27 -21.00 9.28
CA LYS A 50 6.36 -20.67 10.22
C LYS A 50 6.49 -21.65 11.38
N GLY A 51 5.48 -22.44 11.65
CA GLY A 51 5.49 -23.46 12.70
C GLY A 51 5.61 -22.89 14.10
N LYS A 52 6.71 -23.23 14.82
CA LYS A 52 6.91 -22.86 16.25
C LYS A 52 7.69 -21.54 16.45
N GLU A 53 7.94 -20.79 15.39
CA GLU A 53 8.66 -19.51 15.52
C GLU A 53 7.76 -18.41 16.04
N ASN A 54 8.37 -17.38 16.65
CA ASN A 54 7.65 -16.17 17.01
C ASN A 54 7.13 -15.49 15.74
N LEU A 55 5.86 -15.15 15.73
CA LEU A 55 5.17 -14.56 14.58
C LEU A 55 4.59 -13.20 14.92
N LEU A 56 4.90 -12.23 14.09
CA LEU A 56 4.25 -10.92 14.09
C LEU A 56 3.75 -10.63 12.67
N VAL A 57 2.47 -10.38 12.53
CA VAL A 57 1.82 -10.06 11.25
C VAL A 57 1.04 -8.77 11.39
N SER A 58 1.12 -7.92 10.36
CA SER A 58 0.27 -6.73 10.23
C SER A 58 -0.77 -6.94 9.14
N PRO A 59 -2.00 -7.38 9.46
CA PRO A 59 -3.04 -7.57 8.46
C PRO A 59 -3.36 -6.29 7.71
N VAL A 60 -3.33 -5.15 8.38
CA VAL A 60 -3.59 -3.82 7.77
C VAL A 60 -2.58 -3.55 6.65
N SER A 61 -1.28 -3.76 6.90
CA SER A 61 -0.25 -3.52 5.88
C SER A 61 -0.44 -4.41 4.66
N VAL A 62 -0.79 -5.68 4.87
CA VAL A 62 -1.05 -6.62 3.76
C VAL A 62 -2.33 -6.23 3.02
N THR A 63 -3.40 -5.88 3.74
CA THR A 63 -4.65 -5.39 3.11
C THR A 63 -4.37 -4.18 2.23
N LEU A 64 -3.64 -3.18 2.70
CA LEU A 64 -3.33 -1.97 1.94
C LEU A 64 -2.52 -2.27 0.68
N ALA A 65 -1.49 -3.13 0.78
CA ALA A 65 -0.67 -3.52 -0.36
C ALA A 65 -1.50 -4.23 -1.44
N LEU A 66 -2.36 -5.18 -1.03
CA LEU A 66 -3.23 -5.92 -1.95
C LEU A 66 -4.35 -5.03 -2.52
N ALA A 67 -4.94 -4.14 -1.73
CA ALA A 67 -5.97 -3.21 -2.19
C ALA A 67 -5.41 -2.19 -3.21
N MET A 68 -4.21 -1.66 -2.98
CA MET A 68 -3.52 -0.84 -3.98
C MET A 68 -3.29 -1.61 -5.28
N THR A 69 -2.88 -2.88 -5.19
CA THR A 69 -2.68 -3.74 -6.36
C THR A 69 -3.98 -4.02 -7.09
N SER A 70 -5.08 -4.24 -6.36
CA SER A 70 -6.40 -4.53 -6.93
C SER A 70 -6.95 -3.40 -7.79
N ASN A 71 -6.52 -2.16 -7.57
CA ASN A 71 -6.90 -1.01 -8.41
C ASN A 71 -6.43 -1.11 -9.87
N GLY A 72 -5.43 -1.97 -10.14
CA GLY A 72 -4.95 -2.27 -11.50
C GLY A 72 -5.42 -3.61 -12.03
N SER A 73 -6.28 -4.32 -11.32
CA SER A 73 -6.79 -5.62 -11.74
C SER A 73 -8.11 -5.51 -12.51
N ASP A 74 -8.36 -6.50 -13.36
CA ASP A 74 -9.62 -6.62 -14.10
C ASP A 74 -10.06 -8.09 -14.18
N GLY A 75 -11.29 -8.32 -14.64
CA GLY A 75 -11.85 -9.62 -14.89
C GLY A 75 -11.85 -10.53 -13.65
N GLU A 76 -11.34 -11.74 -13.81
CA GLU A 76 -11.32 -12.74 -12.74
C GLU A 76 -10.35 -12.38 -11.61
N THR A 77 -9.22 -11.76 -11.93
CA THR A 77 -8.24 -11.31 -10.91
C THR A 77 -8.86 -10.26 -9.98
N LYS A 78 -9.63 -9.30 -10.52
CA LYS A 78 -10.36 -8.32 -9.72
C LYS A 78 -11.33 -9.01 -8.76
N LYS A 79 -12.13 -9.97 -9.24
CA LYS A 79 -13.07 -10.73 -8.41
C LYS A 79 -12.37 -11.51 -7.29
N GLN A 80 -11.19 -12.06 -7.56
CA GLN A 80 -10.40 -12.74 -6.52
C GLN A 80 -9.95 -11.77 -5.42
N PHE A 81 -9.49 -10.56 -5.76
CA PHE A 81 -9.19 -9.53 -4.76
C PHE A 81 -10.43 -9.12 -3.97
N GLU A 82 -11.54 -8.86 -4.63
CA GLU A 82 -12.81 -8.50 -3.99
C GLU A 82 -13.30 -9.60 -3.03
N THR A 83 -13.17 -10.85 -3.42
CA THR A 83 -13.51 -11.99 -2.57
C THR A 83 -12.57 -12.10 -1.37
N LEU A 84 -11.27 -11.97 -1.60
CA LEU A 84 -10.24 -12.13 -0.57
C LEU A 84 -10.30 -11.02 0.49
N LEU A 85 -10.35 -9.76 0.05
CA LEU A 85 -10.22 -8.59 0.91
C LEU A 85 -11.57 -8.07 1.42
N GLY A 86 -12.61 -8.17 0.61
CA GLY A 86 -13.89 -7.57 0.86
C GLY A 86 -15.06 -8.55 1.03
N SER A 87 -14.81 -9.88 1.02
CA SER A 87 -15.87 -10.88 0.99
C SER A 87 -16.90 -10.63 -0.12
N GLY A 88 -16.41 -10.28 -1.32
CA GLY A 88 -17.21 -9.95 -2.50
C GLY A 88 -17.66 -8.48 -2.57
N MET A 89 -17.11 -7.61 -1.76
CA MET A 89 -17.29 -6.16 -1.83
C MET A 89 -16.53 -5.61 -3.06
N ASP A 90 -17.14 -4.67 -3.77
CA ASP A 90 -16.47 -4.00 -4.90
C ASP A 90 -15.22 -3.25 -4.47
N THR A 91 -14.21 -3.22 -5.36
CA THR A 91 -12.91 -2.58 -5.07
C THR A 91 -13.04 -1.10 -4.71
N ASP A 92 -13.91 -0.34 -5.38
CA ASP A 92 -14.06 1.09 -5.09
C ASP A 92 -14.77 1.31 -3.74
N GLU A 93 -15.71 0.44 -3.36
CA GLU A 93 -16.33 0.44 -2.04
C GLU A 93 -15.30 0.09 -0.95
N LEU A 94 -14.44 -0.90 -1.18
CA LEU A 94 -13.36 -1.27 -0.26
C LEU A 94 -12.37 -0.11 -0.08
N ASN A 95 -12.00 0.58 -1.17
CA ASN A 95 -11.15 1.78 -1.12
C ASN A 95 -11.74 2.86 -0.20
N ALA A 96 -13.05 3.11 -0.29
CA ALA A 96 -13.72 4.11 0.53
C ALA A 96 -13.68 3.78 2.02
N TYR A 97 -13.88 2.51 2.40
CA TYR A 97 -13.72 2.07 3.79
C TYR A 97 -12.28 2.19 4.30
N LEU A 98 -11.31 1.72 3.50
CA LEU A 98 -9.90 1.77 3.85
C LEU A 98 -9.41 3.22 3.99
N TYR A 99 -9.88 4.12 3.14
CA TYR A 99 -9.58 5.55 3.25
C TYR A 99 -10.04 6.13 4.58
N THR A 100 -11.31 5.90 4.97
CA THR A 100 -11.83 6.37 6.27
C THR A 100 -11.05 5.78 7.43
N PHE A 101 -10.72 4.49 7.36
CA PHE A 101 -9.92 3.82 8.38
C PHE A 101 -8.52 4.45 8.51
N LEU A 102 -7.83 4.69 7.39
CA LEU A 102 -6.51 5.34 7.38
C LEU A 102 -6.56 6.76 7.97
N GLN A 103 -7.60 7.54 7.62
CA GLN A 103 -7.78 8.88 8.18
C GLN A 103 -7.99 8.83 9.71
N SER A 104 -8.76 7.88 10.21
CA SER A 104 -8.98 7.72 11.66
C SER A 104 -7.68 7.40 12.40
N LEU A 105 -6.88 6.47 11.87
CA LEU A 105 -5.58 6.11 12.44
C LEU A 105 -4.60 7.29 12.48
N SER A 106 -4.57 8.09 11.41
CA SER A 106 -3.68 9.25 11.31
C SER A 106 -4.10 10.40 12.22
N ASN A 107 -5.41 10.62 12.39
CA ASN A 107 -5.93 11.71 13.23
C ASN A 107 -5.82 11.40 14.71
N GLU A 108 -6.12 10.16 15.13
CA GLU A 108 -6.14 9.78 16.55
C GLU A 108 -4.75 9.48 17.11
N ASN A 109 -3.79 9.10 16.27
CA ASN A 109 -2.47 8.62 16.65
C ASN A 109 -1.34 9.26 15.86
N ALA A 110 -1.50 10.49 15.39
CA ALA A 110 -0.54 11.17 14.50
C ALA A 110 0.91 11.15 15.00
N ASP A 111 1.09 11.16 16.32
CA ASP A 111 2.42 11.14 16.95
C ASP A 111 2.97 9.72 17.18
N LYS A 112 2.14 8.68 17.05
CA LYS A 112 2.50 7.29 17.41
C LYS A 112 2.48 6.33 16.25
N LEU A 113 1.69 6.60 15.22
CA LEU A 113 1.53 5.72 14.06
C LEU A 113 1.66 6.53 12.78
N LYS A 114 2.66 6.20 11.98
CA LYS A 114 2.85 6.74 10.64
C LYS A 114 2.67 5.62 9.62
N ILE A 115 1.76 5.84 8.67
CA ILE A 115 1.52 4.93 7.57
C ILE A 115 1.98 5.62 6.28
N ALA A 116 2.83 4.95 5.52
CA ALA A 116 3.28 5.42 4.23
C ALA A 116 3.21 4.27 3.21
N ASN A 117 2.69 4.57 2.03
CA ASN A 117 2.50 3.60 0.97
C ASN A 117 3.35 3.98 -0.24
N SER A 118 3.96 2.99 -0.89
CA SER A 118 4.63 3.19 -2.17
C SER A 118 4.47 1.98 -3.08
N ILE A 119 4.44 2.24 -4.38
CA ILE A 119 4.45 1.22 -5.43
C ILE A 119 5.68 1.46 -6.30
N TRP A 120 6.41 0.40 -6.55
CA TRP A 120 7.62 0.41 -7.36
C TRP A 120 7.41 -0.46 -8.59
N PHE A 121 7.61 0.10 -9.76
CA PHE A 121 7.45 -0.60 -11.03
C PHE A 121 8.80 -0.92 -11.64
N ASN A 122 8.96 -2.14 -12.14
CA ASN A 122 10.10 -2.48 -12.98
C ASN A 122 9.89 -1.87 -14.37
N THR A 123 10.74 -0.92 -14.71
CA THR A 123 10.72 -0.20 -15.99
C THR A 123 11.83 -0.63 -16.93
N GLU A 124 12.50 -1.75 -16.67
CA GLU A 124 13.60 -2.27 -17.50
C GLU A 124 13.12 -2.58 -18.93
N HIS A 125 11.85 -2.92 -19.09
CA HIS A 125 11.26 -3.16 -20.42
C HIS A 125 10.88 -1.83 -21.08
N HIS A 126 11.37 -1.59 -22.28
CA HIS A 126 11.18 -0.35 -23.05
C HIS A 126 9.72 -0.03 -23.40
N SER A 127 8.79 -0.97 -23.21
CA SER A 127 7.35 -0.80 -23.44
C SER A 127 6.54 -0.57 -22.15
N PHE A 128 7.21 -0.33 -21.01
CA PHE A 128 6.48 -0.08 -19.77
C PHE A 128 5.79 1.29 -19.81
N GLU A 129 4.49 1.27 -19.67
CA GLU A 129 3.64 2.44 -19.47
C GLU A 129 2.67 2.15 -18.33
N ALA A 130 2.73 2.97 -17.27
CA ALA A 130 1.81 2.82 -16.15
C ALA A 130 0.45 3.44 -16.50
N ASP A 131 -0.64 2.69 -16.29
CA ASP A 131 -1.99 3.20 -16.50
C ASP A 131 -2.26 4.41 -15.60
N ARG A 132 -2.69 5.51 -16.20
CA ARG A 132 -2.90 6.77 -15.48
C ARG A 132 -4.04 6.67 -14.46
N THR A 133 -5.08 5.89 -14.75
CA THR A 133 -6.21 5.68 -13.83
C THR A 133 -5.75 4.92 -12.59
N PHE A 134 -4.90 3.90 -12.78
CA PHE A 134 -4.28 3.17 -11.68
C PHE A 134 -3.43 4.08 -10.79
N LEU A 135 -2.58 4.93 -11.38
CA LEU A 135 -1.75 5.87 -10.63
C LEU A 135 -2.62 6.86 -9.85
N GLN A 136 -3.64 7.42 -10.49
CA GLN A 136 -4.57 8.37 -9.87
C GLN A 136 -5.32 7.75 -8.68
N LYS A 137 -5.92 6.56 -8.86
CA LYS A 137 -6.63 5.86 -7.78
C LYS A 137 -5.73 5.63 -6.57
N ASN A 138 -4.50 5.20 -6.76
CA ASN A 138 -3.58 4.95 -5.66
C ASN A 138 -3.09 6.23 -4.98
N ALA A 139 -2.97 7.32 -5.72
CA ALA A 139 -2.69 8.63 -5.13
C ALA A 139 -3.89 9.15 -4.31
N ASP A 140 -5.11 9.01 -4.81
CA ASP A 140 -6.33 9.53 -4.20
C ASP A 140 -6.70 8.79 -2.90
N TRP A 141 -6.73 7.46 -2.95
CA TRP A 141 -7.19 6.62 -1.84
C TRP A 141 -6.14 6.33 -0.79
N TYR A 142 -4.87 6.21 -1.20
CA TYR A 142 -3.79 5.69 -0.35
C TYR A 142 -2.64 6.66 -0.13
N SER A 143 -2.68 7.85 -0.75
CA SER A 143 -1.56 8.81 -0.78
C SER A 143 -0.24 8.12 -1.17
N ALA A 144 -0.31 7.14 -2.07
CA ALA A 144 0.81 6.31 -2.43
C ALA A 144 1.86 7.08 -3.24
N SER A 145 3.13 6.90 -2.88
CA SER A 145 4.26 7.31 -3.71
C SER A 145 4.49 6.29 -4.82
N LEU A 146 4.68 6.74 -6.05
CA LEU A 146 4.69 5.88 -7.24
C LEU A 146 6.02 6.06 -7.96
N TYR A 147 6.82 4.99 -8.08
CA TYR A 147 8.16 5.03 -8.62
C TYR A 147 8.39 4.00 -9.71
N GLY A 148 9.15 4.40 -10.75
CA GLY A 148 9.68 3.50 -11.77
C GLY A 148 11.20 3.35 -11.65
N SER A 149 11.70 2.13 -11.72
CA SER A 149 13.13 1.84 -11.68
C SER A 149 13.46 0.53 -12.40
N ASP A 150 14.73 0.28 -12.64
CA ASP A 150 15.25 -0.94 -13.30
C ASP A 150 15.37 -2.16 -12.37
N PHE A 151 14.99 -2.02 -11.12
CA PHE A 151 15.15 -3.02 -10.06
C PHE A 151 16.61 -3.49 -9.85
N GLY A 152 17.55 -2.63 -10.22
CA GLY A 152 18.98 -2.83 -9.95
C GLY A 152 19.40 -2.43 -8.53
N ALA A 153 20.69 -2.41 -8.30
CA ALA A 153 21.28 -2.07 -6.99
C ALA A 153 20.92 -0.64 -6.50
N GLN A 154 20.62 0.27 -7.42
CA GLN A 154 20.16 1.61 -7.05
C GLN A 154 18.75 1.60 -6.49
N THR A 155 17.84 0.75 -7.00
CA THR A 155 16.49 0.59 -6.50
C THR A 155 16.46 0.24 -5.02
N VAL A 156 17.33 -0.67 -4.58
CA VAL A 156 17.44 -1.03 -3.14
C VAL A 156 17.82 0.19 -2.29
N LYS A 157 18.74 1.03 -2.79
CA LYS A 157 19.13 2.27 -2.09
C LYS A 157 17.99 3.27 -2.04
N ASP A 158 17.22 3.38 -3.12
CA ASP A 158 16.09 4.29 -3.22
C ASP A 158 14.94 3.87 -2.31
N ILE A 159 14.61 2.57 -2.27
CA ILE A 159 13.61 2.03 -1.35
C ILE A 159 14.03 2.30 0.10
N ASN A 160 15.28 2.01 0.46
CA ASN A 160 15.78 2.27 1.81
C ASN A 160 15.78 3.78 2.15
N ALA A 161 16.12 4.64 1.20
CA ALA A 161 16.06 6.09 1.38
C ALA A 161 14.62 6.57 1.62
N TRP A 162 13.65 6.02 0.85
CA TRP A 162 12.23 6.31 1.02
C TRP A 162 11.72 5.83 2.39
N VAL A 163 12.03 4.60 2.79
CA VAL A 163 11.66 4.05 4.10
C VAL A 163 12.23 4.89 5.24
N SER A 164 13.52 5.23 5.17
CA SER A 164 14.19 6.06 6.17
C SER A 164 13.55 7.45 6.27
N ASP A 165 13.18 8.08 5.15
CA ASP A 165 12.47 9.35 5.14
C ASP A 165 11.09 9.24 5.79
N LYS A 166 10.31 8.21 5.44
CA LYS A 166 8.94 8.02 5.95
C LYS A 166 8.86 7.55 7.40
N THR A 167 9.96 7.05 7.95
CA THR A 167 10.06 6.58 9.34
C THR A 167 10.91 7.50 10.23
N ASP A 168 11.10 8.77 9.85
CA ASP A 168 11.93 9.73 10.56
C ASP A 168 13.34 9.18 10.87
N LYS A 169 13.89 8.40 9.93
CA LYS A 169 15.19 7.72 10.04
C LYS A 169 15.25 6.65 11.13
N MET A 170 14.11 6.17 11.62
CA MET A 170 14.08 5.05 12.58
C MET A 170 14.38 3.72 11.90
N ILE A 171 14.05 3.57 10.61
CA ILE A 171 14.36 2.39 9.82
C ILE A 171 15.27 2.79 8.66
N ASP A 172 16.53 2.45 8.75
CA ASP A 172 17.55 2.80 7.73
C ASP A 172 17.60 1.80 6.59
N ARG A 173 17.14 0.58 6.81
CA ARG A 173 17.24 -0.52 5.86
C ARG A 173 16.15 -1.58 6.11
N ILE A 174 15.58 -2.07 5.02
CA ILE A 174 14.68 -3.23 4.95
C ILE A 174 15.28 -4.32 4.06
#